data_499a845fec505a21ee761150548f3088
#
_entry.id   499a845fec505a21ee761150548f3088
#
_cell.length_a   1.000
_cell.length_b   1.000
_cell.length_c   1.000
_cell.angle_alpha   90.00
_cell.angle_beta   90.00
_cell.angle_gamma   90.00
#
_symmetry.space_group_name_H-M   'P 1'
#
loop_
_entity.id
_entity.type
_entity.pdbx_description
1 polymer ?
#
loop_
_entity_poly.entity_id
_entity_poly.type
_entity_poly.pdbx_seq_one_letter_code
_entity_poly.pdbx_strand_id
1 'polypeptide(L)'
;MPNANRRTFLRGCLGSAAMLRCSDLLLAAPAKPPFATRGVVLVPEDLTLEDWPERAKRAGLSTIGIHHQNSPEAVVRWIKSDVGQRFLEQCRKLDLQVEYELHAMKELLPRSLFGKNPELFRMDQNGQRTPDANCCVHSERALEIIGENAVEIARTLRPTTGRYFYWGDDGQPWCQCPTCRGLLPSEQALVIENRMCHALQRLDPKAQVAHLAYSNTLTPPKQIRPAEGIFLEYAPICRRYDVPYERQQGPKDRDGLPALDANLEVFLRKTAQALEYWLAVSRFSRWNRPAVKLPWNKEVFLADIETYRKRGIRHITTFADWIDADYKRRFGRLDFIAEYGEGLSGRCNRS
;
A
#
# COMPACT_ATOMS: atom_id res chain seq x y z
N MET A 1 -59.27 39.21 60.32
CA MET A 1 -58.87 39.93 61.55
C MET A 1 -57.90 39.14 62.33
N PRO A 2 -56.95 39.75 63.00
CA PRO A 2 -55.92 40.70 62.57
C PRO A 2 -54.50 40.34 63.05
N ASN A 3 -53.57 41.18 62.63
CA ASN A 3 -52.36 41.69 63.31
C ASN A 3 -51.16 40.74 63.43
N ALA A 4 -49.97 41.15 63.31
CA ALA A 4 -49.24 42.39 63.05
C ALA A 4 -47.76 42.11 63.28
N ASN A 5 -46.96 42.76 62.49
CA ASN A 5 -45.62 43.29 62.74
C ASN A 5 -44.63 42.63 63.72
N ARG A 6 -43.39 42.37 63.23
CA ARG A 6 -42.24 43.19 63.70
C ARG A 6 -41.02 43.00 62.80
N ARG A 7 -40.44 44.10 62.42
CA ARG A 7 -39.11 44.30 61.79
C ARG A 7 -38.05 44.00 62.84
N THR A 8 -36.95 43.37 62.41
CA THR A 8 -35.62 43.64 62.99
C THR A 8 -34.53 43.54 61.93
N PHE A 9 -33.82 44.62 61.77
CA PHE A 9 -32.63 44.82 60.99
C PHE A 9 -31.48 44.09 61.64
N LEU A 10 -30.67 43.39 60.83
CA LEU A 10 -29.25 43.22 61.12
C LEU A 10 -28.41 43.22 59.86
N ARG A 11 -27.46 44.13 59.88
CA ARG A 11 -26.41 44.40 58.91
C ARG A 11 -25.38 43.28 58.86
N GLY A 12 -24.80 43.06 57.69
CA GLY A 12 -23.33 42.91 57.57
C GLY A 12 -22.83 41.54 57.14
N CYS A 13 -22.37 41.42 56.01
CA CYS A 13 -20.97 41.20 55.61
C CYS A 13 -20.95 40.76 54.13
N LEU A 14 -20.43 41.64 53.33
CA LEU A 14 -20.02 41.34 51.95
C LEU A 14 -18.80 40.39 52.01
N GLY A 15 -19.04 39.13 51.71
CA GLY A 15 -17.97 38.17 51.38
C GLY A 15 -17.94 37.95 49.87
N SER A 16 -17.00 38.62 49.20
CA SER A 16 -16.70 38.36 47.78
C SER A 16 -16.09 36.95 47.65
N ALA A 17 -16.93 36.00 47.29
CA ALA A 17 -16.44 34.71 46.81
C ALA A 17 -15.96 34.84 45.39
N ALA A 18 -14.66 34.98 45.20
CA ALA A 18 -14.01 34.83 43.91
C ALA A 18 -14.24 33.41 43.40
N MET A 19 -15.17 33.23 42.49
CA MET A 19 -15.26 31.98 41.71
C MET A 19 -14.03 31.89 40.78
N LEU A 20 -13.05 31.12 41.18
CA LEU A 20 -12.05 30.59 40.26
C LEU A 20 -12.77 29.75 39.20
N ARG A 21 -13.01 30.35 38.03
CA ARG A 21 -13.32 29.57 36.83
C ARG A 21 -12.12 28.72 36.50
N CYS A 22 -12.16 27.45 36.87
CA CYS A 22 -11.35 26.43 36.24
C CYS A 22 -11.71 26.43 34.75
N SER A 23 -10.93 27.12 33.95
CA SER A 23 -10.96 26.94 32.50
C SER A 23 -10.55 25.51 32.23
N ASP A 24 -11.51 24.63 31.94
CA ASP A 24 -11.27 23.33 31.38
C ASP A 24 -10.48 23.56 30.08
N LEU A 25 -9.19 23.38 30.16
CA LEU A 25 -8.33 23.15 29.00
C LEU A 25 -8.83 21.83 28.38
N LEU A 26 -9.83 21.93 27.52
CA LEU A 26 -10.16 20.89 26.58
C LEU A 26 -8.91 20.66 25.73
N LEU A 27 -8.09 19.69 26.14
CA LEU A 27 -7.04 19.16 25.31
C LEU A 27 -7.70 18.66 24.02
N ALA A 28 -7.60 19.46 22.97
CA ALA A 28 -8.10 19.09 21.66
C ALA A 28 -7.52 17.71 21.33
N ALA A 29 -8.38 16.75 21.05
CA ALA A 29 -7.94 15.42 20.63
C ALA A 29 -6.94 15.58 19.46
N PRO A 30 -5.82 14.84 19.47
CA PRO A 30 -4.81 14.97 18.41
C PRO A 30 -5.49 14.80 17.05
N ALA A 31 -5.28 15.77 16.16
CA ALA A 31 -5.85 15.72 14.81
C ALA A 31 -5.45 14.40 14.14
N LYS A 32 -6.42 13.73 13.51
CA LYS A 32 -6.13 12.49 12.76
C LYS A 32 -5.08 12.78 11.69
N PRO A 33 -4.09 11.88 11.51
CA PRO A 33 -3.08 12.07 10.49
C PRO A 33 -3.72 12.17 9.08
N PRO A 34 -3.12 12.95 8.18
CA PRO A 34 -3.67 13.17 6.83
C PRO A 34 -3.77 11.87 6.02
N PHE A 35 -2.88 10.91 6.27
CA PHE A 35 -2.91 9.59 5.63
C PHE A 35 -3.30 8.49 6.62
N ALA A 36 -4.20 7.61 6.20
CA ALA A 36 -4.66 6.46 6.97
C ALA A 36 -3.58 5.37 6.99
N THR A 37 -3.06 4.99 5.80
CA THR A 37 -1.87 4.16 5.68
C THR A 37 -0.65 5.05 5.47
N ARG A 38 0.37 4.80 6.25
CA ARG A 38 1.71 5.41 6.19
C ARG A 38 2.69 4.27 6.27
N GLY A 39 3.08 3.72 5.11
CA GLY A 39 3.77 2.43 5.08
C GLY A 39 5.09 2.44 4.33
N VAL A 40 5.86 1.41 4.59
CA VAL A 40 7.03 1.01 3.81
C VAL A 40 6.86 -0.42 3.34
N VAL A 41 7.44 -0.74 2.19
CA VAL A 41 7.49 -2.08 1.61
C VAL A 41 8.91 -2.56 1.64
N LEU A 42 9.14 -3.69 2.30
CA LEU A 42 10.44 -4.31 2.54
C LEU A 42 10.50 -5.68 1.87
N VAL A 43 11.70 -6.16 1.61
CA VAL A 43 11.94 -7.57 1.33
C VAL A 43 12.47 -8.28 2.59
N PRO A 44 12.30 -9.61 2.74
CA PRO A 44 12.78 -10.33 3.93
C PRO A 44 14.25 -10.09 4.25
N GLU A 45 15.09 -9.88 3.24
CA GLU A 45 16.52 -9.62 3.37
C GLU A 45 16.85 -8.29 4.04
N ASP A 46 15.94 -7.30 3.96
CA ASP A 46 16.11 -5.99 4.60
C ASP A 46 16.00 -6.10 6.12
N LEU A 47 15.33 -7.14 6.60
CA LEU A 47 15.11 -7.40 8.03
C LEU A 47 16.34 -7.97 8.75
N THR A 48 17.50 -8.02 8.08
CA THR A 48 18.82 -8.05 8.73
C THR A 48 19.09 -6.76 9.52
N LEU A 49 18.41 -5.66 9.20
CA LEU A 49 18.24 -4.49 10.06
C LEU A 49 17.07 -4.79 11.02
N GLU A 50 17.35 -5.53 12.08
CA GLU A 50 16.34 -6.11 12.98
C GLU A 50 15.42 -5.08 13.64
N ASP A 51 15.86 -3.82 13.77
CA ASP A 51 15.09 -2.73 14.38
C ASP A 51 14.17 -1.98 13.39
N TRP A 52 13.85 -2.58 12.22
CA TRP A 52 12.92 -1.98 11.28
C TRP A 52 11.51 -1.69 11.88
N PRO A 53 10.86 -2.62 12.60
CA PRO A 53 9.55 -2.34 13.22
C PRO A 53 9.59 -1.16 14.19
N GLU A 54 10.61 -1.07 15.04
CA GLU A 54 10.78 0.04 16.00
C GLU A 54 11.05 1.36 15.28
N ARG A 55 11.82 1.34 14.19
CA ARG A 55 12.07 2.54 13.35
C ARG A 55 10.80 3.02 12.71
N ALA A 56 10.03 2.12 12.10
CA ALA A 56 8.74 2.42 11.51
C ALA A 56 7.80 3.07 12.53
N LYS A 57 7.68 2.47 13.73
CA LYS A 57 6.83 3.01 14.79
C LYS A 57 7.30 4.39 15.27
N ARG A 58 8.59 4.58 15.54
CA ARG A 58 9.14 5.89 15.94
C ARG A 58 8.94 6.96 14.88
N ALA A 59 9.05 6.61 13.62
CA ALA A 59 8.77 7.51 12.49
C ALA A 59 7.27 7.87 12.39
N GLY A 60 6.37 7.13 13.06
CA GLY A 60 4.92 7.33 12.99
C GLY A 60 4.28 6.62 11.80
N LEU A 61 4.97 5.63 11.23
CA LEU A 61 4.39 4.73 10.24
C LEU A 61 3.34 3.82 10.89
N SER A 62 2.42 3.34 10.09
CA SER A 62 1.32 2.47 10.52
C SER A 62 1.41 1.06 9.95
N THR A 63 2.20 0.86 8.88
CA THR A 63 2.12 -0.36 8.07
C THR A 63 3.51 -0.75 7.55
N ILE A 64 3.80 -2.04 7.56
CA ILE A 64 4.94 -2.63 6.85
C ILE A 64 4.39 -3.65 5.86
N GLY A 65 4.62 -3.42 4.57
CA GLY A 65 4.41 -4.39 3.50
C GLY A 65 5.63 -5.30 3.36
N ILE A 66 5.40 -6.57 3.10
CA ILE A 66 6.46 -7.53 2.76
C ILE A 66 6.30 -7.93 1.31
N HIS A 67 7.36 -7.71 0.55
CA HIS A 67 7.45 -8.00 -0.88
C HIS A 67 8.45 -9.10 -1.16
N HIS A 68 8.21 -9.86 -2.22
CA HIS A 68 9.22 -10.69 -2.85
C HIS A 68 8.98 -10.70 -4.36
N GLN A 69 10.01 -10.34 -5.11
CA GLN A 69 9.90 -10.12 -6.55
C GLN A 69 9.46 -11.35 -7.36
N ASN A 70 9.82 -12.55 -6.89
CA ASN A 70 9.74 -13.75 -7.72
C ASN A 70 8.83 -14.86 -7.15
N SER A 71 8.43 -14.78 -5.86
CA SER A 71 7.71 -15.89 -5.26
C SER A 71 7.02 -15.58 -3.93
N PRO A 72 5.67 -15.62 -3.88
CA PRO A 72 4.93 -15.71 -2.63
C PRO A 72 5.39 -16.85 -1.73
N GLU A 73 5.81 -17.99 -2.29
CA GLU A 73 6.31 -19.13 -1.53
C GLU A 73 7.55 -18.79 -0.69
N ALA A 74 8.43 -17.93 -1.19
CA ALA A 74 9.59 -17.45 -0.42
C ALA A 74 9.12 -16.65 0.82
N VAL A 75 8.11 -15.80 0.69
CA VAL A 75 7.52 -15.08 1.81
C VAL A 75 6.82 -16.03 2.77
N VAL A 76 6.10 -17.03 2.26
CA VAL A 76 5.46 -18.07 3.09
C VAL A 76 6.51 -18.82 3.93
N ARG A 77 7.61 -19.24 3.31
CA ARG A 77 8.71 -19.90 4.05
C ARG A 77 9.30 -18.99 5.10
N TRP A 78 9.56 -17.74 4.74
CA TRP A 78 10.14 -16.77 5.66
C TRP A 78 9.18 -16.47 6.84
N ILE A 79 7.90 -16.24 6.60
CA ILE A 79 6.91 -15.99 7.66
C ILE A 79 6.80 -17.18 8.62
N LYS A 80 6.93 -18.43 8.12
CA LYS A 80 6.91 -19.64 8.95
C LYS A 80 8.20 -19.86 9.74
N SER A 81 9.28 -19.14 9.45
CA SER A 81 10.53 -19.22 10.20
C SER A 81 10.46 -18.48 11.54
N ASP A 82 11.37 -18.79 12.46
CA ASP A 82 11.47 -18.09 13.75
C ASP A 82 11.71 -16.58 13.57
N VAL A 83 12.46 -16.19 12.52
CA VAL A 83 12.71 -14.76 12.20
C VAL A 83 11.40 -14.08 11.80
N GLY A 84 10.64 -14.69 10.89
CA GLY A 84 9.35 -14.17 10.45
C GLY A 84 8.34 -14.09 11.58
N GLN A 85 8.30 -15.10 12.46
CA GLN A 85 7.40 -15.08 13.63
C GLN A 85 7.79 -13.98 14.62
N ARG A 86 9.08 -13.77 14.89
CA ARG A 86 9.54 -12.64 15.73
C ARG A 86 9.17 -11.31 15.12
N PHE A 87 9.33 -11.13 13.81
CA PHE A 87 8.92 -9.91 13.10
C PHE A 87 7.41 -9.64 13.29
N LEU A 88 6.55 -10.65 13.06
CA LEU A 88 5.10 -10.50 13.23
C LEU A 88 4.75 -10.12 14.68
N GLU A 89 5.41 -10.73 15.66
CA GLU A 89 5.19 -10.43 17.06
C GLU A 89 5.65 -9.01 17.43
N GLN A 90 6.77 -8.53 16.87
CA GLN A 90 7.22 -7.14 17.02
C GLN A 90 6.22 -6.16 16.41
N CYS A 91 5.75 -6.41 15.19
CA CYS A 91 4.72 -5.58 14.57
C CYS A 91 3.45 -5.52 15.42
N ARG A 92 2.99 -6.66 15.93
CA ARG A 92 1.81 -6.74 16.81
C ARG A 92 1.99 -5.94 18.09
N LYS A 93 3.14 -6.06 18.78
CA LYS A 93 3.47 -5.30 20.01
C LYS A 93 3.54 -3.80 19.77
N LEU A 94 3.98 -3.40 18.60
CA LEU A 94 4.13 -2.00 18.22
C LEU A 94 2.87 -1.42 17.55
N ASP A 95 1.78 -2.18 17.44
CA ASP A 95 0.58 -1.79 16.74
C ASP A 95 0.90 -1.30 15.31
N LEU A 96 1.65 -2.12 14.57
CA LEU A 96 1.95 -1.95 13.15
C LEU A 96 1.14 -2.96 12.36
N GLN A 97 0.51 -2.49 11.28
CA GLN A 97 -0.17 -3.35 10.33
C GLN A 97 0.86 -4.06 9.44
N VAL A 98 0.53 -5.27 9.01
CA VAL A 98 1.36 -6.05 8.08
C VAL A 98 0.54 -6.37 6.83
N GLU A 99 1.13 -6.11 5.67
CA GLU A 99 0.59 -6.41 4.34
C GLU A 99 1.60 -7.26 3.55
N TYR A 100 1.12 -7.96 2.51
CA TYR A 100 1.95 -8.80 1.64
C TYR A 100 1.70 -8.37 0.20
N GLU A 101 2.72 -7.79 -0.44
CA GLU A 101 2.65 -7.17 -1.76
C GLU A 101 3.44 -8.02 -2.76
N LEU A 102 2.76 -8.83 -3.58
CA LEU A 102 3.38 -9.99 -4.23
C LEU A 102 2.98 -10.11 -5.71
N HIS A 103 3.98 -10.29 -6.59
CA HIS A 103 3.75 -10.83 -7.93
C HIS A 103 3.46 -12.33 -7.80
N ALA A 104 2.16 -12.70 -7.79
CA ALA A 104 1.71 -14.00 -7.29
C ALA A 104 1.29 -15.00 -8.38
N MET A 105 1.35 -14.62 -9.66
CA MET A 105 0.74 -15.44 -10.74
C MET A 105 1.32 -16.84 -10.89
N LYS A 106 2.59 -17.07 -10.53
CA LYS A 106 3.18 -18.41 -10.61
C LYS A 106 2.58 -19.39 -9.61
N GLU A 107 2.21 -18.90 -8.44
CA GLU A 107 1.57 -19.68 -7.38
C GLU A 107 0.06 -19.71 -7.55
N LEU A 108 -0.54 -18.62 -8.04
CA LEU A 108 -1.97 -18.56 -8.35
C LEU A 108 -2.36 -19.51 -9.50
N LEU A 109 -1.52 -19.61 -10.53
CA LEU A 109 -1.67 -20.58 -11.62
C LEU A 109 -0.35 -21.35 -11.82
N PRO A 110 -0.15 -22.50 -11.15
CA PRO A 110 1.10 -23.26 -11.23
C PRO A 110 1.46 -23.65 -12.65
N ARG A 111 2.70 -23.31 -13.06
CA ARG A 111 3.17 -23.52 -14.44
C ARG A 111 3.29 -25.00 -14.82
N SER A 112 3.35 -25.89 -13.84
CA SER A 112 3.31 -27.34 -14.05
C SER A 112 2.02 -27.86 -14.68
N LEU A 113 0.95 -27.07 -14.62
CA LEU A 113 -0.33 -27.43 -15.26
C LEU A 113 -0.28 -27.34 -16.79
N PHE A 114 0.69 -26.60 -17.35
CA PHE A 114 0.78 -26.28 -18.78
C PHE A 114 0.79 -27.54 -19.67
N GLY A 115 1.59 -28.54 -19.31
CA GLY A 115 1.73 -29.75 -20.13
C GLY A 115 0.44 -30.54 -20.36
N LYS A 116 -0.54 -30.39 -19.44
CA LYS A 116 -1.85 -31.06 -19.53
C LYS A 116 -2.98 -30.13 -19.95
N ASN A 117 -2.86 -28.84 -19.63
CA ASN A 117 -3.91 -27.85 -19.77
C ASN A 117 -3.34 -26.55 -20.37
N PRO A 118 -2.82 -26.52 -21.59
CA PRO A 118 -2.23 -25.33 -22.18
C PRO A 118 -3.26 -24.18 -22.36
N GLU A 119 -4.54 -24.48 -22.47
CA GLU A 119 -5.64 -23.52 -22.62
C GLU A 119 -5.82 -22.59 -21.41
N LEU A 120 -5.31 -22.97 -20.26
CA LEU A 120 -5.32 -22.11 -19.06
C LEU A 120 -4.40 -20.91 -19.19
N PHE A 121 -3.38 -21.02 -20.01
CA PHE A 121 -2.27 -20.08 -20.09
C PHE A 121 -2.46 -19.10 -21.26
N ARG A 122 -1.74 -17.99 -21.18
CA ARG A 122 -1.81 -16.96 -22.21
C ARG A 122 -1.41 -17.49 -23.59
N MET A 123 -1.94 -16.88 -24.62
CA MET A 123 -1.51 -17.04 -26.00
C MET A 123 -0.63 -15.85 -26.38
N ASP A 124 0.48 -16.09 -27.04
CA ASP A 124 1.35 -15.06 -27.57
C ASP A 124 0.82 -14.46 -28.90
N GLN A 125 1.57 -13.53 -29.49
CA GLN A 125 1.22 -12.89 -30.75
C GLN A 125 1.25 -13.84 -31.96
N ASN A 126 1.95 -14.98 -31.85
CA ASN A 126 2.10 -16.00 -32.90
C ASN A 126 1.03 -17.08 -32.81
N GLY A 127 0.07 -16.93 -31.86
CA GLY A 127 -0.99 -17.91 -31.63
C GLY A 127 -0.54 -19.12 -30.81
N GLN A 128 0.62 -19.07 -30.17
CA GLN A 128 1.15 -20.16 -29.34
C GLN A 128 0.76 -19.96 -27.88
N ARG A 129 0.28 -21.03 -27.23
CA ARG A 129 0.09 -21.04 -25.78
C ARG A 129 1.43 -21.18 -25.08
N THR A 130 1.67 -20.35 -24.06
CA THR A 130 2.93 -20.30 -23.30
C THR A 130 2.69 -20.20 -21.80
N PRO A 131 3.49 -20.88 -20.96
CA PRO A 131 3.40 -20.81 -19.51
C PRO A 131 4.27 -19.70 -18.90
N ASP A 132 4.79 -18.80 -19.71
CA ASP A 132 5.82 -17.84 -19.31
C ASP A 132 5.29 -16.73 -18.40
N ALA A 133 4.03 -16.29 -18.59
CA ALA A 133 3.46 -15.19 -17.85
C ALA A 133 1.92 -15.26 -17.77
N ASN A 134 1.36 -14.63 -16.75
CA ASN A 134 -0.07 -14.41 -16.54
C ASN A 134 -0.94 -15.63 -16.91
N CYS A 135 -2.15 -15.44 -17.45
CA CYS A 135 -3.07 -16.54 -17.84
C CYS A 135 -3.96 -16.14 -19.02
N CYS A 136 -4.79 -17.05 -19.48
CA CYS A 136 -5.94 -16.74 -20.33
C CYS A 136 -7.14 -16.36 -19.46
N VAL A 137 -7.53 -15.08 -19.47
CA VAL A 137 -8.61 -14.57 -18.60
C VAL A 137 -10.01 -14.98 -19.04
N HIS A 138 -10.16 -15.64 -20.19
CA HIS A 138 -11.39 -16.28 -20.63
C HIS A 138 -11.43 -17.80 -20.35
N SER A 139 -10.41 -18.35 -19.69
CA SER A 139 -10.45 -19.70 -19.18
C SER A 139 -11.07 -19.71 -17.78
N GLU A 140 -12.35 -20.08 -17.69
CA GLU A 140 -13.03 -20.20 -16.39
C GLU A 140 -12.26 -21.12 -15.43
N ARG A 141 -11.70 -22.22 -15.94
CA ARG A 141 -10.90 -23.12 -15.11
C ARG A 141 -9.63 -22.49 -14.58
N ALA A 142 -8.96 -21.62 -15.37
CA ALA A 142 -7.82 -20.86 -14.87
C ALA A 142 -8.24 -19.89 -13.74
N LEU A 143 -9.35 -19.20 -13.91
CA LEU A 143 -9.86 -18.27 -12.91
C LEU A 143 -10.33 -18.98 -11.62
N GLU A 144 -10.90 -20.20 -11.72
CA GLU A 144 -11.24 -21.04 -10.56
C GLU A 144 -9.98 -21.38 -9.76
N ILE A 145 -8.96 -21.94 -10.42
CA ILE A 145 -7.68 -22.30 -9.80
C ILE A 145 -7.03 -21.10 -9.13
N ILE A 146 -7.03 -19.95 -9.81
CA ILE A 146 -6.48 -18.68 -9.26
C ILE A 146 -7.23 -18.27 -7.99
N GLY A 147 -8.55 -18.34 -8.00
CA GLY A 147 -9.37 -18.02 -6.83
C GLY A 147 -9.13 -18.96 -5.65
N GLU A 148 -9.03 -20.26 -5.90
CA GLU A 148 -8.73 -21.29 -4.89
C GLU A 148 -7.34 -21.07 -4.28
N ASN A 149 -6.32 -20.84 -5.12
CA ASN A 149 -4.95 -20.61 -4.67
C ASN A 149 -4.77 -19.26 -3.97
N ALA A 150 -5.52 -18.22 -4.35
CA ALA A 150 -5.53 -16.94 -3.63
C ALA A 150 -6.00 -17.15 -2.17
N VAL A 151 -7.04 -17.95 -1.96
CA VAL A 151 -7.51 -18.30 -0.61
C VAL A 151 -6.47 -19.14 0.15
N GLU A 152 -5.78 -20.06 -0.52
CA GLU A 152 -4.74 -20.88 0.12
C GLU A 152 -3.55 -20.04 0.56
N ILE A 153 -3.06 -19.13 -0.29
CA ILE A 153 -2.01 -18.17 0.09
C ILE A 153 -2.46 -17.31 1.27
N ALA A 154 -3.71 -16.82 1.25
CA ALA A 154 -4.27 -15.95 2.29
C ALA A 154 -4.38 -16.63 3.67
N ARG A 155 -4.47 -17.96 3.73
CA ARG A 155 -4.45 -18.70 5.00
C ARG A 155 -3.14 -18.54 5.78
N THR A 156 -2.03 -18.37 5.08
CA THR A 156 -0.71 -18.16 5.68
C THR A 156 -0.32 -16.68 5.67
N LEU A 157 -0.51 -15.99 4.55
CA LEU A 157 -0.15 -14.58 4.37
C LEU A 157 -1.42 -13.70 4.51
N ARG A 158 -2.03 -13.74 5.70
CA ARG A 158 -3.22 -12.94 5.98
C ARG A 158 -2.81 -11.52 6.37
N PRO A 159 -3.13 -10.50 5.56
CA PRO A 159 -2.84 -9.11 5.92
C PRO A 159 -3.70 -8.68 7.12
N THR A 160 -3.13 -7.90 8.03
CA THR A 160 -3.87 -7.38 9.18
C THR A 160 -4.87 -6.29 8.82
N THR A 161 -4.72 -5.71 7.63
CA THR A 161 -5.58 -4.66 7.08
C THR A 161 -6.80 -5.19 6.32
N GLY A 162 -6.80 -6.49 5.96
CA GLY A 162 -7.76 -7.07 5.02
C GLY A 162 -7.53 -6.66 3.56
N ARG A 163 -6.41 -6.01 3.26
CA ARG A 163 -6.01 -5.58 1.90
C ARG A 163 -5.01 -6.57 1.32
N TYR A 164 -5.34 -7.18 0.20
CA TYR A 164 -4.55 -8.20 -0.49
C TYR A 164 -3.94 -7.63 -1.77
N PHE A 165 -2.65 -7.87 -1.96
CA PHE A 165 -1.87 -7.37 -3.08
C PHE A 165 -1.26 -8.58 -3.82
N TYR A 166 -2.08 -9.21 -4.66
CA TYR A 166 -1.70 -10.37 -5.49
C TYR A 166 -1.67 -9.95 -6.95
N TRP A 167 -0.53 -9.40 -7.35
CA TRP A 167 -0.35 -8.80 -8.67
C TRP A 167 -0.08 -9.84 -9.77
N GLY A 168 -0.34 -9.43 -11.02
CA GLY A 168 0.13 -10.12 -12.21
C GLY A 168 1.65 -10.25 -12.26
N ASP A 169 2.17 -11.02 -13.20
CA ASP A 169 3.63 -11.13 -13.38
C ASP A 169 4.23 -9.77 -13.80
N ASP A 170 5.36 -9.39 -13.16
CA ASP A 170 5.98 -8.06 -13.25
C ASP A 170 6.28 -7.63 -14.69
N GLY A 171 5.54 -6.64 -15.19
CA GLY A 171 5.71 -6.08 -16.53
C GLY A 171 5.51 -7.07 -17.68
N GLN A 172 5.06 -8.30 -17.41
CA GLN A 172 4.98 -9.38 -18.38
C GLN A 172 3.76 -9.27 -19.32
N PRO A 173 3.82 -9.90 -20.51
CA PRO A 173 2.75 -9.81 -21.50
C PRO A 173 1.47 -10.52 -21.04
N TRP A 174 0.34 -10.06 -21.61
CA TRP A 174 -0.99 -10.59 -21.41
C TRP A 174 -1.44 -11.47 -22.57
N CYS A 175 -2.58 -12.16 -22.41
CA CYS A 175 -3.09 -13.10 -23.39
C CYS A 175 -3.54 -12.41 -24.68
N GLN A 176 -3.14 -12.94 -25.85
CA GLN A 176 -3.46 -12.46 -27.18
C GLN A 176 -4.39 -13.41 -27.96
N CYS A 177 -5.06 -14.34 -27.28
CA CYS A 177 -6.03 -15.19 -27.96
C CYS A 177 -7.20 -14.36 -28.54
N PRO A 178 -7.95 -14.87 -29.52
CA PRO A 178 -9.02 -14.11 -30.19
C PRO A 178 -10.00 -13.42 -29.25
N THR A 179 -10.27 -14.01 -28.09
CA THR A 179 -11.20 -13.47 -27.09
C THR A 179 -10.54 -12.43 -26.19
N CYS A 180 -9.26 -12.65 -25.77
CA CYS A 180 -8.56 -11.76 -24.85
C CYS A 180 -7.98 -10.51 -25.51
N ARG A 181 -7.55 -10.57 -26.77
CA ARG A 181 -6.84 -9.49 -27.48
C ARG A 181 -7.59 -8.17 -27.56
N GLY A 182 -8.94 -8.21 -27.40
CA GLY A 182 -9.79 -7.03 -27.35
C GLY A 182 -9.80 -6.29 -26.01
N LEU A 183 -9.23 -6.91 -24.95
CA LEU A 183 -9.12 -6.33 -23.64
C LEU A 183 -7.75 -5.67 -23.43
N LEU A 184 -7.75 -4.51 -22.77
CA LEU A 184 -6.51 -3.88 -22.29
C LEU A 184 -5.81 -4.79 -21.26
N PRO A 185 -4.48 -4.69 -21.07
CA PRO A 185 -3.77 -5.36 -20.00
C PRO A 185 -4.39 -5.15 -18.62
N SER A 186 -4.78 -3.90 -18.29
CA SER A 186 -5.48 -3.57 -17.05
C SER A 186 -6.83 -4.27 -16.91
N GLU A 187 -7.55 -4.47 -18.01
CA GLU A 187 -8.82 -5.20 -18.00
C GLU A 187 -8.62 -6.69 -17.78
N GLN A 188 -7.58 -7.27 -18.39
CA GLN A 188 -7.25 -8.67 -18.15
C GLN A 188 -6.81 -8.89 -16.69
N ALA A 189 -6.02 -7.97 -16.11
CA ALA A 189 -5.68 -7.99 -14.69
C ALA A 189 -6.95 -7.91 -13.83
N LEU A 190 -7.84 -6.97 -14.13
CA LEU A 190 -9.07 -6.75 -13.37
C LEU A 190 -10.03 -7.94 -13.39
N VAL A 191 -10.10 -8.71 -14.49
CA VAL A 191 -10.87 -9.99 -14.53
C VAL A 191 -10.36 -10.96 -13.48
N ILE A 192 -9.02 -11.12 -13.36
CA ILE A 192 -8.39 -11.98 -12.37
C ILE A 192 -8.65 -11.46 -10.95
N GLU A 193 -8.43 -10.18 -10.73
CA GLU A 193 -8.57 -9.51 -9.45
C GLU A 193 -10.02 -9.58 -8.93
N ASN A 194 -11.01 -9.37 -9.79
CA ASN A 194 -12.43 -9.55 -9.45
C ASN A 194 -12.71 -10.99 -8.98
N ARG A 195 -12.17 -12.00 -9.68
CA ARG A 195 -12.30 -13.42 -9.28
C ARG A 195 -11.65 -13.69 -7.92
N MET A 196 -10.43 -13.20 -7.71
CA MET A 196 -9.75 -13.34 -6.43
C MET A 196 -10.50 -12.63 -5.30
N CYS A 197 -11.00 -11.43 -5.55
CA CYS A 197 -11.76 -10.66 -4.57
C CYS A 197 -13.00 -11.44 -4.09
N HIS A 198 -13.80 -11.96 -5.01
CA HIS A 198 -14.95 -12.79 -4.67
C HIS A 198 -14.57 -14.06 -3.90
N ALA A 199 -13.41 -14.68 -4.24
CA ALA A 199 -12.94 -15.87 -3.53
C ALA A 199 -12.50 -15.53 -2.10
N LEU A 200 -11.73 -14.45 -1.93
CA LEU A 200 -11.22 -13.99 -0.64
C LEU A 200 -12.35 -13.46 0.27
N GLN A 201 -13.38 -12.82 -0.27
CA GLN A 201 -14.54 -12.36 0.50
C GLN A 201 -15.36 -13.49 1.10
N ARG A 202 -15.28 -14.72 0.58
CA ARG A 202 -15.85 -15.90 1.24
C ARG A 202 -15.08 -16.31 2.50
N LEU A 203 -13.77 -15.98 2.57
CA LEU A 203 -12.93 -16.22 3.73
C LEU A 203 -13.00 -15.03 4.73
N ASP A 204 -12.98 -13.82 4.22
CA ASP A 204 -13.06 -12.58 4.97
C ASP A 204 -13.97 -11.58 4.22
N PRO A 205 -15.22 -11.37 4.68
CA PRO A 205 -16.18 -10.48 3.99
C PRO A 205 -15.68 -9.04 3.80
N LYS A 206 -14.63 -8.62 4.52
CA LYS A 206 -14.00 -7.30 4.40
C LYS A 206 -12.78 -7.30 3.48
N ALA A 207 -12.43 -8.43 2.87
CA ALA A 207 -11.29 -8.52 1.98
C ALA A 207 -11.41 -7.53 0.83
N GLN A 208 -10.31 -6.83 0.58
CA GLN A 208 -10.13 -5.93 -0.57
C GLN A 208 -8.92 -6.41 -1.37
N VAL A 209 -8.96 -6.24 -2.70
CA VAL A 209 -7.85 -6.64 -3.58
C VAL A 209 -7.37 -5.44 -4.38
N ALA A 210 -6.07 -5.30 -4.48
CA ALA A 210 -5.42 -4.22 -5.23
C ALA A 210 -5.54 -4.47 -6.74
N HIS A 211 -5.94 -3.43 -7.49
CA HIS A 211 -5.67 -3.29 -8.92
C HIS A 211 -4.39 -2.49 -9.08
N LEU A 212 -3.32 -3.16 -9.49
CA LEU A 212 -2.02 -2.50 -9.68
C LEU A 212 -1.97 -1.78 -11.03
N ALA A 213 -2.11 -0.46 -11.00
CA ALA A 213 -1.85 0.40 -12.16
C ALA A 213 -0.36 0.71 -12.28
N TYR A 214 0.34 -0.10 -13.08
CA TYR A 214 1.80 -0.14 -13.17
C TYR A 214 2.23 -0.64 -14.56
N SER A 215 3.28 -0.09 -15.12
CA SER A 215 3.87 -0.56 -16.37
C SER A 215 2.80 -0.72 -17.49
N ASN A 216 2.50 -1.94 -17.91
CA ASN A 216 1.54 -2.21 -19.00
C ASN A 216 0.06 -2.19 -18.54
N THR A 217 -0.23 -2.24 -17.24
CA THR A 217 -1.58 -2.09 -16.68
C THR A 217 -1.93 -0.64 -16.28
N LEU A 218 -1.06 0.32 -16.60
CA LEU A 218 -1.21 1.73 -16.21
C LEU A 218 -2.46 2.41 -16.82
N THR A 219 -2.84 2.01 -18.05
CA THR A 219 -4.04 2.54 -18.71
C THR A 219 -5.29 2.05 -17.98
N PRO A 220 -6.21 2.94 -17.55
CA PRO A 220 -7.39 2.52 -16.79
C PRO A 220 -8.30 1.59 -17.61
N PRO A 221 -8.97 0.63 -16.97
CA PRO A 221 -9.91 -0.27 -17.63
C PRO A 221 -11.13 0.49 -18.16
N LYS A 222 -11.65 0.08 -19.31
CA LYS A 222 -12.78 0.73 -20.01
C LYS A 222 -14.03 -0.16 -20.04
N GLN A 223 -13.87 -1.45 -20.37
CA GLN A 223 -14.94 -2.41 -20.57
C GLN A 223 -15.24 -3.22 -19.29
N ILE A 224 -14.20 -3.56 -18.52
CA ILE A 224 -14.33 -4.31 -17.28
C ILE A 224 -14.44 -3.34 -16.11
N ARG A 225 -15.38 -3.61 -15.20
CA ARG A 225 -15.58 -2.79 -13.99
C ARG A 225 -15.01 -3.47 -12.76
N PRO A 226 -14.42 -2.70 -11.83
CA PRO A 226 -13.97 -3.24 -10.56
C PRO A 226 -15.18 -3.75 -9.75
N ALA A 227 -15.08 -4.96 -9.20
CA ALA A 227 -16.02 -5.47 -8.22
C ALA A 227 -15.93 -4.69 -6.90
N GLU A 228 -16.96 -4.82 -6.07
CA GLU A 228 -16.90 -4.26 -4.71
C GLU A 228 -15.74 -4.89 -3.93
N GLY A 229 -14.88 -4.05 -3.36
CA GLY A 229 -13.66 -4.48 -2.68
C GLY A 229 -12.39 -4.34 -3.51
N ILE A 230 -12.48 -4.07 -4.83
CA ILE A 230 -11.29 -3.72 -5.61
C ILE A 230 -10.92 -2.26 -5.35
N PHE A 231 -9.63 -2.00 -5.09
CA PHE A 231 -9.09 -0.65 -4.92
C PHE A 231 -7.90 -0.40 -5.86
N LEU A 232 -7.69 0.86 -6.23
CA LEU A 232 -6.53 1.27 -7.02
C LEU A 232 -5.26 1.19 -6.17
N GLU A 233 -4.23 0.58 -6.70
CA GLU A 233 -2.85 0.75 -6.27
C GLU A 233 -2.06 1.34 -7.44
N TYR A 234 -1.65 2.59 -7.30
CA TYR A 234 -0.93 3.31 -8.34
C TYR A 234 0.56 3.34 -8.05
N ALA A 235 1.37 2.77 -8.94
CA ALA A 235 2.82 2.58 -8.74
C ALA A 235 3.64 3.26 -9.85
N PRO A 236 4.00 4.55 -9.73
CA PRO A 236 4.66 5.34 -10.77
C PRO A 236 6.18 5.16 -10.81
N ILE A 237 6.68 3.96 -11.12
CA ILE A 237 8.11 3.65 -11.10
C ILE A 237 8.95 4.46 -12.09
N CYS A 238 8.37 4.86 -13.23
CA CYS A 238 9.11 5.53 -14.31
C CYS A 238 9.26 7.04 -14.12
N ARG A 239 8.58 7.62 -13.13
CA ARG A 239 8.69 9.06 -12.85
C ARG A 239 10.05 9.46 -12.30
N ARG A 240 10.36 10.74 -12.32
CA ARG A 240 11.55 11.33 -11.68
C ARG A 240 11.29 11.52 -10.18
N TYR A 241 12.35 11.35 -9.37
CA TYR A 241 12.34 11.52 -7.91
C TYR A 241 13.21 12.70 -7.43
N ASP A 242 13.72 13.49 -8.37
CA ASP A 242 14.48 14.73 -8.14
C ASP A 242 13.67 16.00 -8.47
N VAL A 243 12.45 15.83 -8.99
CA VAL A 243 11.50 16.90 -9.34
C VAL A 243 10.12 16.56 -8.80
N PRO A 244 9.40 17.52 -8.17
CA PRO A 244 8.04 17.31 -7.71
C PRO A 244 7.11 16.77 -8.79
N TYR A 245 6.23 15.87 -8.43
CA TYR A 245 5.34 15.16 -9.36
C TYR A 245 4.49 16.11 -10.22
N GLU A 246 3.96 17.20 -9.62
CA GLU A 246 3.18 18.20 -10.34
C GLU A 246 3.98 18.98 -11.40
N ARG A 247 5.31 18.95 -11.33
CA ARG A 247 6.19 19.66 -12.27
C ARG A 247 6.76 18.76 -13.36
N GLN A 248 6.42 17.47 -13.34
CA GLN A 248 6.89 16.54 -14.36
C GLN A 248 6.05 16.64 -15.62
N GLN A 249 6.68 16.93 -16.75
CA GLN A 249 6.06 17.07 -18.06
C GLN A 249 6.96 16.43 -19.11
N GLY A 250 6.40 15.57 -19.96
CA GLY A 250 7.12 15.03 -21.08
C GLY A 250 6.79 13.58 -21.43
N PRO A 251 7.21 13.11 -22.60
CA PRO A 251 6.92 11.75 -23.07
C PRO A 251 7.57 10.64 -22.27
N LYS A 252 8.54 10.98 -21.40
CA LYS A 252 9.15 10.03 -20.45
C LYS A 252 8.36 9.87 -19.16
N ASP A 253 7.37 10.75 -18.92
CA ASP A 253 6.54 10.75 -17.71
C ASP A 253 5.27 9.91 -17.95
N ARG A 254 5.45 8.72 -18.49
CA ARG A 254 4.39 7.75 -18.78
C ARG A 254 3.47 7.50 -17.58
N ASP A 255 4.08 7.48 -16.38
CA ASP A 255 3.41 7.30 -15.09
C ASP A 255 2.99 8.65 -14.49
N GLY A 256 2.71 9.65 -15.33
CA GLY A 256 2.39 11.00 -14.90
C GLY A 256 1.00 11.15 -14.28
N LEU A 257 0.73 12.34 -13.75
CA LEU A 257 -0.55 12.67 -13.11
C LEU A 257 -1.79 12.44 -13.97
N PRO A 258 -1.77 12.66 -15.32
CA PRO A 258 -2.93 12.33 -16.16
C PRO A 258 -3.33 10.85 -16.08
N ALA A 259 -2.36 9.93 -15.97
CA ALA A 259 -2.66 8.50 -15.83
C ALA A 259 -3.25 8.19 -14.44
N LEU A 260 -2.73 8.82 -13.38
CA LEU A 260 -3.32 8.72 -12.05
C LEU A 260 -4.76 9.26 -12.03
N ASP A 261 -4.98 10.46 -12.55
CA ASP A 261 -6.29 11.10 -12.55
C ASP A 261 -7.32 10.27 -13.33
N ALA A 262 -6.95 9.70 -14.47
CA ALA A 262 -7.80 8.81 -15.27
C ALA A 262 -8.15 7.50 -14.51
N ASN A 263 -7.22 6.92 -13.75
CA ASN A 263 -7.51 5.76 -12.90
C ASN A 263 -8.44 6.14 -11.73
N LEU A 264 -8.29 7.34 -11.14
CA LEU A 264 -9.16 7.82 -10.06
C LEU A 264 -10.60 8.16 -10.51
N GLU A 265 -10.88 8.15 -11.81
CA GLU A 265 -12.26 8.21 -12.34
C GLU A 265 -12.94 6.84 -12.34
N VAL A 266 -12.15 5.75 -12.35
CA VAL A 266 -12.66 4.39 -12.35
C VAL A 266 -12.75 3.82 -10.93
N PHE A 267 -11.74 4.11 -10.10
CA PHE A 267 -11.61 3.57 -8.74
C PHE A 267 -11.94 4.60 -7.66
N LEU A 268 -12.41 4.13 -6.50
CA LEU A 268 -12.76 5.00 -5.39
C LEU A 268 -11.53 5.66 -4.77
N ARG A 269 -11.47 7.00 -4.81
CA ARG A 269 -10.35 7.80 -4.26
C ARG A 269 -10.03 7.50 -2.80
N LYS A 270 -11.06 7.28 -1.97
CA LYS A 270 -10.90 7.04 -0.52
C LYS A 270 -10.17 5.73 -0.17
N THR A 271 -10.21 4.75 -1.06
CA THR A 271 -9.54 3.44 -0.91
C THR A 271 -8.27 3.34 -1.74
N ALA A 272 -8.04 4.29 -2.65
CA ALA A 272 -6.87 4.31 -3.52
C ALA A 272 -5.57 4.45 -2.70
N GLN A 273 -4.55 3.71 -3.11
CA GLN A 273 -3.19 3.73 -2.57
C GLN A 273 -2.21 4.22 -3.62
N ALA A 274 -1.22 4.99 -3.19
CA ALA A 274 -0.01 5.21 -3.98
C ALA A 274 1.12 4.37 -3.39
N LEU A 275 1.70 3.50 -4.22
CA LEU A 275 2.91 2.73 -3.95
C LEU A 275 4.08 3.43 -4.64
N GLU A 276 4.92 4.06 -3.87
CA GLU A 276 5.99 4.93 -4.35
C GLU A 276 7.38 4.31 -4.22
N TYR A 277 8.39 5.01 -4.72
CA TYR A 277 9.76 4.52 -4.76
C TYR A 277 10.76 5.53 -4.18
N TRP A 278 10.31 6.47 -3.31
CA TRP A 278 11.19 7.48 -2.71
C TRP A 278 12.34 6.87 -1.91
N LEU A 279 12.12 5.70 -1.30
CA LEU A 279 13.09 5.01 -0.47
C LEU A 279 13.64 3.73 -1.13
N ALA A 280 13.31 3.45 -2.39
CA ALA A 280 13.74 2.24 -3.11
C ALA A 280 15.22 2.30 -3.49
N VAL A 281 16.09 1.88 -2.59
CA VAL A 281 17.54 1.87 -2.83
C VAL A 281 17.90 0.97 -3.99
N SER A 282 17.20 -0.14 -4.20
CA SER A 282 17.39 -1.04 -5.35
C SER A 282 17.23 -0.30 -6.67
N ARG A 283 16.17 0.50 -6.81
CA ARG A 283 15.88 1.29 -8.01
C ARG A 283 16.98 2.32 -8.28
N PHE A 284 17.41 3.06 -7.25
CA PHE A 284 18.50 4.03 -7.39
C PHE A 284 19.86 3.37 -7.66
N SER A 285 20.03 2.12 -7.23
CA SER A 285 21.19 1.27 -7.54
C SER A 285 21.07 0.56 -8.91
N ARG A 286 20.00 0.86 -9.69
CA ARG A 286 19.69 0.18 -10.96
C ARG A 286 19.65 -1.35 -10.82
N TRP A 287 19.08 -1.80 -9.70
CA TRP A 287 18.96 -3.22 -9.32
C TRP A 287 20.27 -4.01 -9.31
N ASN A 288 21.38 -3.31 -9.12
CA ASN A 288 22.74 -3.92 -9.04
C ASN A 288 23.34 -3.65 -7.66
N ARG A 289 23.78 -4.70 -6.97
CA ARG A 289 24.59 -4.58 -5.76
C ARG A 289 26.04 -4.22 -6.13
N PRO A 290 26.75 -3.46 -5.31
CA PRO A 290 26.39 -2.96 -4.00
C PRO A 290 25.44 -1.77 -4.05
N ALA A 291 24.59 -1.62 -3.01
CA ALA A 291 23.66 -0.51 -2.85
C ALA A 291 24.38 0.85 -2.92
N VAL A 292 23.78 1.84 -3.60
CA VAL A 292 24.25 3.23 -3.59
C VAL A 292 23.57 3.99 -2.44
N LYS A 293 24.16 5.13 -2.04
CA LYS A 293 23.51 6.01 -1.06
C LYS A 293 22.21 6.57 -1.65
N LEU A 294 21.11 6.48 -0.90
CA LEU A 294 19.82 7.00 -1.30
C LEU A 294 19.89 8.52 -1.58
N PRO A 295 19.48 8.98 -2.77
CA PRO A 295 19.41 10.42 -3.07
C PRO A 295 18.11 11.00 -2.52
N TRP A 296 17.93 10.95 -1.19
CA TRP A 296 16.73 11.45 -0.51
C TRP A 296 16.53 12.94 -0.74
N ASN A 297 15.32 13.32 -1.17
CA ASN A 297 14.92 14.72 -1.37
C ASN A 297 13.59 14.98 -0.64
N LYS A 298 13.70 15.53 0.56
CA LYS A 298 12.57 15.83 1.45
C LYS A 298 11.58 16.82 0.82
N GLU A 299 12.06 17.82 0.11
CA GLU A 299 11.19 18.86 -0.50
C GLU A 299 10.32 18.25 -1.61
N VAL A 300 10.92 17.42 -2.47
CA VAL A 300 10.19 16.70 -3.51
C VAL A 300 9.16 15.77 -2.88
N PHE A 301 9.55 15.00 -1.88
CA PHE A 301 8.64 14.11 -1.16
C PHE A 301 7.45 14.87 -0.57
N LEU A 302 7.67 16.00 0.12
CA LEU A 302 6.58 16.77 0.72
C LEU A 302 5.63 17.35 -0.34
N ALA A 303 6.14 17.81 -1.47
CA ALA A 303 5.32 18.26 -2.59
C ALA A 303 4.48 17.11 -3.19
N ASP A 304 5.07 15.92 -3.30
CA ASP A 304 4.42 14.74 -3.86
C ASP A 304 3.27 14.25 -2.97
N ILE A 305 3.47 14.15 -1.66
CA ILE A 305 2.39 13.73 -0.75
C ILE A 305 1.24 14.74 -0.71
N GLU A 306 1.53 16.03 -0.87
CA GLU A 306 0.49 17.06 -1.00
C GLU A 306 -0.31 16.87 -2.29
N THR A 307 0.35 16.49 -3.39
CA THR A 307 -0.27 16.13 -4.67
C THR A 307 -1.25 14.97 -4.55
N TYR A 308 -0.90 13.93 -3.80
CA TYR A 308 -1.78 12.81 -3.48
C TYR A 308 -2.92 13.22 -2.54
N ARG A 309 -2.62 14.00 -1.52
CA ARG A 309 -3.62 14.50 -0.56
C ARG A 309 -4.72 15.30 -1.24
N LYS A 310 -4.37 16.22 -2.15
CA LYS A 310 -5.31 17.01 -2.96
C LYS A 310 -6.24 16.13 -3.81
N ARG A 311 -5.78 14.96 -4.24
CA ARG A 311 -6.56 13.99 -5.02
C ARG A 311 -7.43 13.07 -4.15
N GLY A 312 -7.38 13.21 -2.84
CA GLY A 312 -8.15 12.41 -1.89
C GLY A 312 -7.55 11.04 -1.58
N ILE A 313 -6.32 10.76 -2.03
CA ILE A 313 -5.60 9.52 -1.70
C ILE A 313 -5.20 9.57 -0.22
N ARG A 314 -5.53 8.50 0.50
CA ARG A 314 -5.33 8.40 1.96
C ARG A 314 -4.37 7.27 2.36
N HIS A 315 -3.92 6.47 1.41
CA HIS A 315 -3.05 5.33 1.63
C HIS A 315 -1.76 5.55 0.84
N ILE A 316 -0.64 5.62 1.54
CA ILE A 316 0.69 5.82 0.96
C ILE A 316 1.62 4.75 1.49
N THR A 317 2.26 4.02 0.58
CA THR A 317 3.40 3.16 0.84
C THR A 317 4.56 3.56 -0.06
N THR A 318 5.76 3.16 0.27
CA THR A 318 6.94 3.28 -0.59
C THR A 318 7.82 2.05 -0.43
N PHE A 319 8.37 1.55 -1.51
CA PHE A 319 9.49 0.62 -1.40
C PHE A 319 10.61 1.27 -0.59
N ALA A 320 11.14 0.50 0.36
CA ALA A 320 12.28 0.87 1.20
C ALA A 320 13.30 -0.29 1.23
N ASP A 321 13.33 -1.02 0.12
CA ASP A 321 14.17 -2.18 -0.08
C ASP A 321 15.66 -1.82 -0.17
N TRP A 322 16.51 -2.78 0.23
CA TRP A 322 17.96 -2.65 0.37
C TRP A 322 18.42 -1.66 1.45
N ILE A 323 17.52 -1.20 2.32
CA ILE A 323 17.86 -0.50 3.56
C ILE A 323 18.04 -1.54 4.67
N ASP A 324 19.07 -2.33 4.54
CA ASP A 324 19.47 -3.46 5.38
C ASP A 324 20.60 -3.09 6.37
N ALA A 325 21.11 -4.06 7.13
CA ALA A 325 22.24 -3.85 8.05
C ALA A 325 23.52 -3.40 7.32
N ASP A 326 23.76 -3.92 6.09
CA ASP A 326 24.91 -3.51 5.27
C ASP A 326 24.79 -2.06 4.82
N TYR A 327 23.61 -1.64 4.37
CA TYR A 327 23.33 -0.25 4.03
C TYR A 327 23.61 0.69 5.20
N LYS A 328 23.09 0.35 6.40
CA LYS A 328 23.34 1.15 7.62
C LYS A 328 24.83 1.21 7.97
N ARG A 329 25.56 0.10 7.87
CA ARG A 329 27.03 0.07 8.12
C ARG A 329 27.77 0.97 7.14
N ARG A 330 27.38 1.00 5.87
CA ARG A 330 28.07 1.76 4.80
C ARG A 330 27.74 3.27 4.83
N PHE A 331 26.50 3.63 5.11
CA PHE A 331 26.02 5.01 4.95
C PHE A 331 25.61 5.67 6.27
N GLY A 332 25.61 4.95 7.37
CA GLY A 332 25.40 5.48 8.71
C GLY A 332 23.95 5.78 9.06
N ARG A 333 23.61 7.05 9.32
CA ARG A 333 22.29 7.46 9.80
C ARG A 333 21.20 7.25 8.73
N LEU A 334 20.00 6.90 9.21
CA LEU A 334 18.81 6.65 8.39
C LEU A 334 17.70 7.67 8.70
N ASP A 335 18.08 8.94 8.87
CA ASP A 335 17.18 10.03 9.29
C ASP A 335 16.02 10.25 8.31
N PHE A 336 16.23 9.93 7.04
CA PHE A 336 15.20 10.00 6.02
C PHE A 336 13.96 9.13 6.33
N ILE A 337 14.10 8.06 7.12
CA ILE A 337 12.95 7.25 7.57
C ILE A 337 12.06 8.06 8.52
N ALA A 338 12.68 8.81 9.45
CA ALA A 338 11.95 9.70 10.36
C ALA A 338 11.28 10.84 9.58
N GLU A 339 12.00 11.50 8.68
CA GLU A 339 11.48 12.59 7.84
C GLU A 339 10.31 12.14 6.95
N TYR A 340 10.39 10.93 6.38
CA TYR A 340 9.29 10.30 5.62
C TYR A 340 8.04 10.14 6.49
N GLY A 341 8.19 9.55 7.66
CA GLY A 341 7.06 9.32 8.58
C GLY A 341 6.47 10.62 9.14
N GLU A 342 7.30 11.63 9.44
CA GLU A 342 6.87 12.95 9.87
C GLU A 342 6.02 13.64 8.81
N GLY A 343 6.45 13.61 7.54
CA GLY A 343 5.69 14.16 6.43
C GLY A 343 4.32 13.50 6.30
N LEU A 344 4.26 12.17 6.29
CA LEU A 344 2.99 11.43 6.20
C LEU A 344 2.08 11.63 7.42
N SER A 345 2.65 11.91 8.59
CA SER A 345 1.89 12.17 9.83
C SER A 345 1.39 13.62 9.96
N GLY A 346 1.81 14.51 9.06
CA GLY A 346 1.51 15.94 9.14
C GLY A 346 2.22 16.65 10.30
N ARG A 347 3.33 16.10 10.80
CA ARG A 347 4.10 16.70 11.91
C ARG A 347 5.10 17.76 11.47
N CYS A 348 5.43 17.81 10.18
CA CYS A 348 6.38 18.80 9.62
C CYS A 348 5.92 20.27 9.70
N ASN A 349 4.64 20.55 9.98
CA ASN A 349 4.09 21.92 9.98
C ASN A 349 3.95 22.55 11.37
N ARG A 350 4.66 22.08 12.39
CA ARG A 350 4.56 22.60 13.77
C ARG A 350 5.87 23.21 14.30
N SER A 351 6.76 23.64 13.40
CA SER A 351 7.94 24.42 13.78
C SER A 351 7.84 25.83 13.25
#